data_9938b329e26a4901aa193fe4d33a8ec0
#
_entry.id   9938b329e26a4901aa193fe4d33a8ec0
#
_cell.length_a   1.000
_cell.length_b   1.000
_cell.length_c   1.000
_cell.angle_alpha   90.00
_cell.angle_beta   90.00
_cell.angle_gamma   90.00
#
_symmetry.space_group_name_H-M   'P 1'
#
loop_
_entity.id
_entity.type
_entity.pdbx_description
1 polymer ?
#
loop_
_entity_poly.entity_id
_entity_poly.type
_entity_poly.pdbx_seq_one_letter_code
_entity_poly.pdbx_strand_id
1 'polypeptide(L)'
;MRRMERDMARASKAMEFEKAARLRDDIKALASLGRRGEVERDIQPEVFPIDPRKGLRGLRKILGMDKVPRVVEGIDIAHLGGGETVASLVQFIDGLPFKPGYKRYRIKTVDGIDDFKSIHEVVSRRFARLVREGAALPDVFDAWWFDGQ
;
A
#
# COMPACT_ATOMS: atom_id res chain seq x y z
N MET A 1 16.69 12.27 -15.89
CA MET A 1 15.95 11.55 -16.92
C MET A 1 16.69 11.46 -18.24
N ARG A 2 16.92 12.51 -19.02
CA ARG A 2 17.59 12.47 -20.35
C ARG A 2 18.93 11.74 -20.40
N ARG A 3 19.72 11.68 -19.32
CA ARG A 3 20.97 10.92 -19.25
C ARG A 3 20.69 9.42 -19.15
N MET A 4 19.79 9.01 -18.27
CA MET A 4 19.41 7.60 -18.10
C MET A 4 18.77 7.02 -19.36
N GLU A 5 17.95 7.79 -20.07
CA GLU A 5 17.37 7.40 -21.37
C GLU A 5 18.45 7.13 -22.42
N ARG A 6 19.48 7.98 -22.48
CA ARG A 6 20.62 7.78 -23.38
C ARG A 6 21.44 6.56 -22.99
N ASP A 7 21.64 6.34 -21.69
CA ASP A 7 22.40 5.20 -21.18
C ASP A 7 21.64 3.89 -21.42
N MET A 8 20.30 3.90 -21.27
CA MET A 8 19.43 2.78 -21.64
C MET A 8 19.50 2.44 -23.13
N ALA A 9 19.42 3.44 -24.00
CA ALA A 9 19.52 3.25 -25.45
C ALA A 9 20.90 2.72 -25.86
N ARG A 10 21.97 3.15 -25.16
CA ARG A 10 23.34 2.65 -25.41
C ARG A 10 23.48 1.21 -24.95
N ALA A 11 22.97 0.85 -23.77
CA ALA A 11 22.98 -0.52 -23.28
C ALA A 11 22.18 -1.46 -24.19
N SER A 12 21.02 -1.01 -24.69
CA SER A 12 20.21 -1.77 -25.65
C SER A 12 20.98 -2.02 -27.00
N LYS A 13 21.65 -1.00 -27.52
CA LYS A 13 22.47 -1.16 -28.75
C LYS A 13 23.68 -2.07 -28.55
N ALA A 14 24.22 -2.11 -27.32
CA ALA A 14 25.32 -3.01 -26.95
C ALA A 14 24.85 -4.42 -26.58
N MET A 15 23.55 -4.73 -26.77
CA MET A 15 22.91 -6.00 -26.37
C MET A 15 23.02 -6.33 -24.88
N GLU A 16 23.29 -5.34 -24.02
CA GLU A 16 23.29 -5.44 -22.56
C GLU A 16 21.83 -5.37 -22.02
N PHE A 17 21.01 -6.36 -22.35
CA PHE A 17 19.57 -6.32 -22.14
C PHE A 17 19.16 -6.19 -20.67
N GLU A 18 19.86 -6.84 -19.73
CA GLU A 18 19.58 -6.72 -18.31
C GLU A 18 19.83 -5.30 -17.78
N LYS A 19 20.89 -4.66 -18.25
CA LYS A 19 21.22 -3.28 -17.89
C LYS A 19 20.22 -2.30 -18.49
N ALA A 20 19.82 -2.53 -19.75
CA ALA A 20 18.79 -1.73 -20.40
C ALA A 20 17.43 -1.86 -19.66
N ALA A 21 17.06 -3.07 -19.21
CA ALA A 21 15.85 -3.32 -18.45
C ALA A 21 15.88 -2.61 -17.10
N ARG A 22 16.97 -2.69 -16.33
CA ARG A 22 17.11 -1.96 -15.06
C ARG A 22 16.97 -0.44 -15.23
N LEU A 23 17.65 0.12 -16.24
CA LEU A 23 17.56 1.56 -16.53
C LEU A 23 16.15 1.97 -16.95
N ARG A 24 15.42 1.14 -17.70
CA ARG A 24 14.01 1.37 -18.05
C ARG A 24 13.14 1.41 -16.80
N ASP A 25 13.34 0.47 -15.87
CA ASP A 25 12.54 0.37 -14.66
C ASP A 25 12.85 1.53 -13.70
N ASP A 26 14.11 1.95 -13.61
CA ASP A 26 14.52 3.14 -12.87
C ASP A 26 13.92 4.43 -13.45
N ILE A 27 13.91 4.59 -14.79
CA ILE A 27 13.28 5.72 -15.47
C ILE A 27 11.78 5.72 -15.19
N LYS A 28 11.13 4.55 -15.27
CA LYS A 28 9.69 4.40 -14.96
C LYS A 28 9.39 4.77 -13.51
N ALA A 29 10.22 4.31 -12.55
CA ALA A 29 10.10 4.67 -11.15
C ALA A 29 10.27 6.17 -10.90
N LEU A 30 11.28 6.81 -11.51
CA LEU A 30 11.50 8.25 -11.41
C LEU A 30 10.38 9.07 -12.07
N ALA A 31 9.84 8.60 -13.20
CA ALA A 31 8.69 9.23 -13.85
C ALA A 31 7.42 9.16 -12.99
N SER A 32 7.24 8.06 -12.27
CA SER A 32 6.11 7.91 -11.33
C SER A 32 6.22 8.82 -10.11
N LEU A 33 7.45 9.11 -9.64
CA LEU A 33 7.70 10.04 -8.55
C LEU A 33 7.38 11.50 -8.94
N GLY A 34 7.56 11.86 -10.23
CA GLY A 34 7.21 13.19 -10.76
C GLY A 34 5.71 13.41 -10.96
N ARG A 35 4.94 12.33 -11.06
CA ARG A 35 3.49 12.35 -11.25
C ARG A 35 2.77 12.13 -9.92
N ARG A 36 2.95 13.02 -8.96
CA ARG A 36 2.12 13.04 -7.76
C ARG A 36 0.66 13.29 -8.18
N GLY A 37 -0.13 12.21 -8.24
CA GLY A 37 -1.58 12.28 -8.48
C GLY A 37 -2.12 11.67 -9.77
N GLU A 38 -1.29 11.14 -10.68
CA GLU A 38 -1.81 10.33 -11.79
C GLU A 38 -1.86 8.86 -11.39
N VAL A 39 -3.08 8.36 -11.25
CA VAL A 39 -3.41 6.97 -11.00
C VAL A 39 -2.85 6.11 -12.13
N GLU A 40 -2.09 5.07 -11.82
CA GLU A 40 -1.87 3.97 -12.77
C GLU A 40 -3.24 3.43 -13.19
N ARG A 41 -3.58 3.62 -14.47
CA ARG A 41 -4.83 3.14 -15.10
C ARG A 41 -4.89 1.62 -15.30
N ASP A 42 -4.07 0.87 -14.60
CA ASP A 42 -4.09 -0.60 -14.57
C ASP A 42 -4.98 -1.18 -13.45
N ILE A 43 -5.87 -0.36 -12.91
CA ILE A 43 -6.97 -0.86 -12.11
C ILE A 43 -8.03 -1.35 -13.10
N GLN A 44 -8.24 -2.66 -13.15
CA GLN A 44 -9.33 -3.25 -13.94
C GLN A 44 -10.64 -2.52 -13.63
N PRO A 45 -11.44 -2.18 -14.65
CA PRO A 45 -12.65 -1.35 -14.49
C PRO A 45 -13.81 -2.04 -13.77
N GLU A 46 -13.59 -3.15 -13.12
CA GLU A 46 -14.60 -3.87 -12.34
C GLU A 46 -14.84 -3.26 -10.95
N VAL A 47 -14.00 -2.34 -10.50
CA VAL A 47 -14.25 -1.62 -9.26
C VAL A 47 -15.02 -0.35 -9.62
N PHE A 48 -16.28 -0.28 -9.19
CA PHE A 48 -17.22 0.83 -9.31
C PHE A 48 -16.53 2.19 -9.48
N PRO A 49 -17.01 3.07 -10.39
CA PRO A 49 -16.46 4.42 -10.56
C PRO A 49 -16.85 5.31 -9.37
N ILE A 50 -16.28 5.00 -8.21
CA ILE A 50 -16.43 5.81 -7.01
C ILE A 50 -15.39 6.91 -7.08
N ASP A 51 -15.83 8.18 -7.14
CA ASP A 51 -14.92 9.31 -6.94
C ASP A 51 -14.22 9.17 -5.58
N PRO A 52 -12.89 8.98 -5.54
CA PRO A 52 -12.15 8.78 -4.30
C PRO A 52 -12.38 9.89 -3.28
N ARG A 53 -12.52 11.12 -3.75
CA ARG A 53 -12.78 12.30 -2.90
C ARG A 53 -14.17 12.24 -2.27
N LYS A 54 -15.16 11.70 -2.99
CA LYS A 54 -16.50 11.48 -2.44
C LYS A 54 -16.46 10.42 -1.35
N GLY A 55 -15.71 9.33 -1.56
CA GLY A 55 -15.47 8.28 -0.57
C GLY A 55 -14.84 8.83 0.71
N LEU A 56 -13.76 9.62 0.59
CA LEU A 56 -13.09 10.24 1.75
C LEU A 56 -14.00 11.22 2.51
N ARG A 57 -14.82 12.01 1.81
CA ARG A 57 -15.81 12.88 2.46
C ARG A 57 -16.88 12.07 3.19
N GLY A 58 -17.30 10.95 2.62
CA GLY A 58 -18.22 10.01 3.27
C GLY A 58 -17.61 9.43 4.53
N LEU A 59 -16.37 8.96 4.47
CA LEU A 59 -15.63 8.42 5.60
C LEU A 59 -15.48 9.45 6.73
N ARG A 60 -15.10 10.69 6.40
CA ARG A 60 -15.07 11.80 7.35
C ARG A 60 -16.39 11.96 8.11
N LYS A 61 -17.50 11.95 7.37
CA LYS A 61 -18.84 12.13 7.94
C LYS A 61 -19.22 10.99 8.89
N ILE A 62 -18.96 9.74 8.47
CA ILE A 62 -19.30 8.55 9.26
C ILE A 62 -18.48 8.49 10.56
N LEU A 63 -17.19 8.83 10.48
CA LEU A 63 -16.27 8.78 11.62
C LEU A 63 -16.30 10.07 12.47
N GLY A 64 -17.08 11.07 12.09
CA GLY A 64 -17.17 12.35 12.83
C GLY A 64 -15.86 13.14 12.85
N MET A 65 -15.03 13.02 11.81
CA MET A 65 -13.72 13.67 11.76
C MET A 65 -13.83 15.15 11.38
N ASP A 66 -13.02 16.00 11.99
CA ASP A 66 -12.95 17.44 11.67
C ASP A 66 -12.44 17.69 10.24
N LYS A 67 -11.47 16.89 9.80
CA LYS A 67 -10.83 17.02 8.49
C LYS A 67 -11.05 15.77 7.65
N VAL A 68 -11.02 15.95 6.31
CA VAL A 68 -11.04 14.83 5.39
C VAL A 68 -9.73 14.04 5.56
N PRO A 69 -9.78 12.73 5.82
CA PRO A 69 -8.59 11.92 5.97
C PRO A 69 -7.82 11.88 4.65
N ARG A 70 -6.50 11.90 4.76
CA ARG A 70 -5.61 11.84 3.61
C ARG A 70 -4.97 10.46 3.48
N VAL A 71 -4.50 9.92 4.58
CA VAL A 71 -3.85 8.61 4.65
C VAL A 71 -4.76 7.63 5.38
N VAL A 72 -5.14 6.58 4.67
CA VAL A 72 -5.98 5.50 5.20
C VAL A 72 -5.20 4.20 5.07
N GLU A 73 -5.09 3.44 6.15
CA GLU A 73 -4.49 2.11 6.15
C GLU A 73 -5.55 1.07 6.53
N GLY A 74 -5.57 -0.05 5.81
CA GLY A 74 -6.43 -1.20 6.11
C GLY A 74 -5.61 -2.45 6.33
N ILE A 75 -6.06 -3.31 7.26
CA ILE A 75 -5.45 -4.63 7.53
C ILE A 75 -6.48 -5.71 7.30
N ASP A 76 -6.01 -6.78 6.66
CA ASP A 76 -6.74 -8.03 6.49
C ASP A 76 -5.89 -9.19 7.00
N ILE A 77 -6.52 -10.12 7.75
CA ILE A 77 -5.89 -11.31 8.29
C ILE A 77 -6.26 -12.52 7.45
N ALA A 78 -5.28 -13.32 7.09
CA ALA A 78 -5.48 -14.58 6.36
C ALA A 78 -4.79 -15.74 7.09
N HIS A 79 -5.54 -16.81 7.28
CA HIS A 79 -5.02 -18.07 7.81
C HIS A 79 -4.67 -19.01 6.65
N LEU A 80 -3.39 -19.35 6.54
CA LEU A 80 -2.92 -20.29 5.53
C LEU A 80 -3.01 -21.73 6.06
N GLY A 81 -3.39 -22.66 5.21
CA GLY A 81 -3.40 -24.08 5.54
C GLY A 81 -2.02 -24.52 6.04
N GLY A 82 -1.94 -25.01 7.30
CA GLY A 82 -0.69 -25.34 7.96
C GLY A 82 -0.40 -24.56 9.25
N GLY A 83 -1.35 -23.71 9.69
CA GLY A 83 -1.23 -22.98 10.97
C GLY A 83 -0.47 -21.68 10.90
N GLU A 84 -0.10 -21.22 9.70
CA GLU A 84 0.52 -19.90 9.54
C GLU A 84 -0.54 -18.82 9.35
N THR A 85 -0.47 -17.78 10.18
CA THR A 85 -1.31 -16.59 10.05
C THR A 85 -0.49 -15.43 9.48
N VAL A 86 -1.01 -14.78 8.47
CA VAL A 86 -0.40 -13.61 7.83
C VAL A 86 -1.38 -12.46 7.81
N ALA A 87 -0.86 -11.24 7.83
CA ALA A 87 -1.65 -10.04 7.63
C ALA A 87 -1.14 -9.26 6.43
N SER A 88 -2.07 -8.72 5.67
CA SER A 88 -1.82 -7.78 4.59
C SER A 88 -2.22 -6.38 5.04
N LEU A 89 -1.33 -5.41 4.90
CA LEU A 89 -1.62 -4.01 5.11
C LEU A 89 -1.63 -3.30 3.76
N VAL A 90 -2.72 -2.63 3.48
CA VAL A 90 -2.90 -1.76 2.30
C VAL A 90 -2.91 -0.31 2.74
N GLN A 91 -2.44 0.58 1.88
CA GLN A 91 -2.39 2.01 2.15
C GLN A 91 -3.02 2.78 1.00
N PHE A 92 -3.82 3.76 1.35
CA PHE A 92 -4.42 4.72 0.41
C PHE A 92 -3.95 6.12 0.78
N ILE A 93 -3.62 6.92 -0.24
CA ILE A 93 -3.32 8.35 -0.10
C ILE A 93 -4.28 9.11 -1.01
N ASP A 94 -4.97 10.10 -0.42
CA ASP A 94 -5.99 10.90 -1.13
C ASP A 94 -7.08 10.02 -1.80
N GLY A 95 -7.38 8.85 -1.18
CA GLY A 95 -8.37 7.87 -1.65
C GLY A 95 -7.88 6.94 -2.77
N LEU A 96 -6.60 7.01 -3.14
CA LEU A 96 -6.01 6.19 -4.19
C LEU A 96 -5.04 5.16 -3.61
N PRO A 97 -4.99 3.94 -4.14
CA PRO A 97 -4.07 2.90 -3.68
C PRO A 97 -2.61 3.36 -3.77
N PHE A 98 -1.87 3.24 -2.67
CA PHE A 98 -0.45 3.54 -2.60
C PHE A 98 0.35 2.25 -2.39
N LYS A 99 0.59 1.51 -3.46
CA LYS A 99 1.27 0.20 -3.45
C LYS A 99 2.63 0.18 -2.72
N PRO A 100 3.48 1.25 -2.78
CA PRO A 100 4.74 1.27 -2.02
C PRO A 100 4.53 1.22 -0.49
N GLY A 101 3.35 1.61 -0.02
CA GLY A 101 2.95 1.52 1.40
C GLY A 101 2.48 0.14 1.84
N TYR A 102 2.21 -0.78 0.92
CA TYR A 102 1.72 -2.13 1.23
C TYR A 102 2.76 -2.93 1.99
N LYS A 103 2.33 -3.65 3.02
CA LYS A 103 3.17 -4.48 3.87
C LYS A 103 2.52 -5.85 4.08
N ARG A 104 3.36 -6.84 4.35
CA ARG A 104 2.93 -8.15 4.82
C ARG A 104 3.56 -8.40 6.18
N TYR A 105 2.77 -8.96 7.07
CA TYR A 105 3.20 -9.34 8.42
C TYR A 105 2.93 -10.82 8.62
N ARG A 106 3.96 -11.55 9.00
CA ARG A 106 3.79 -12.88 9.56
C ARG A 106 3.48 -12.70 11.05
N ILE A 107 2.39 -13.30 11.51
CA ILE A 107 2.03 -13.32 12.92
C ILE A 107 3.00 -14.24 13.66
N LYS A 108 3.46 -13.80 14.83
CA LYS A 108 4.53 -14.48 15.57
C LYS A 108 4.15 -14.86 17.01
N THR A 109 3.21 -14.13 17.61
CA THR A 109 2.91 -14.24 19.05
C THR A 109 1.55 -14.87 19.33
N VAL A 110 0.81 -15.24 18.28
CA VAL A 110 -0.53 -15.81 18.40
C VAL A 110 -0.48 -17.28 18.01
N ASP A 111 -0.83 -18.15 18.95
CA ASP A 111 -0.99 -19.58 18.72
C ASP A 111 -2.44 -19.85 18.30
N GLY A 112 -2.61 -20.56 17.17
CA GLY A 112 -3.92 -20.89 16.63
C GLY A 112 -4.58 -19.72 15.86
N ILE A 113 -5.90 -19.81 15.74
CA ILE A 113 -6.72 -18.83 15.00
C ILE A 113 -7.30 -17.84 16.02
N ASP A 114 -6.75 -16.63 16.04
CA ASP A 114 -7.22 -15.52 16.88
C ASP A 114 -6.97 -14.20 16.13
N ASP A 115 -7.99 -13.74 15.42
CA ASP A 115 -7.88 -12.54 14.57
C ASP A 115 -7.65 -11.29 15.41
N PHE A 116 -8.27 -11.18 16.58
CA PHE A 116 -8.09 -10.01 17.45
C PHE A 116 -6.66 -9.87 17.93
N LYS A 117 -6.06 -10.96 18.42
CA LYS A 117 -4.66 -10.94 18.83
C LYS A 117 -3.74 -10.70 17.64
N SER A 118 -4.06 -11.28 16.47
CA SER A 118 -3.30 -11.10 15.25
C SER A 118 -3.34 -9.65 14.79
N ILE A 119 -4.50 -9.01 14.76
CA ILE A 119 -4.66 -7.57 14.46
C ILE A 119 -3.89 -6.74 15.47
N HIS A 120 -4.03 -7.02 16.77
CA HIS A 120 -3.31 -6.30 17.82
C HIS A 120 -1.80 -6.37 17.63
N GLU A 121 -1.25 -7.55 17.30
CA GLU A 121 0.18 -7.70 17.02
C GLU A 121 0.61 -6.83 15.84
N VAL A 122 -0.14 -6.87 14.73
CA VAL A 122 0.21 -6.11 13.51
C VAL A 122 0.13 -4.61 13.75
N VAL A 123 -0.94 -4.14 14.38
CA VAL A 123 -1.13 -2.73 14.73
C VAL A 123 0.00 -2.24 15.61
N SER A 124 0.30 -2.96 16.68
CA SER A 124 1.38 -2.61 17.61
C SER A 124 2.74 -2.51 16.89
N ARG A 125 3.06 -3.48 16.04
CA ARG A 125 4.31 -3.48 15.24
C ARG A 125 4.35 -2.34 14.22
N ARG A 126 3.21 -2.05 13.58
CA ARG A 126 3.11 -0.96 12.61
C ARG A 126 3.33 0.39 13.28
N PHE A 127 2.63 0.68 14.36
CA PHE A 127 2.74 1.95 15.06
C PHE A 127 4.11 2.13 15.71
N ALA A 128 4.65 1.10 16.37
CA ALA A 128 6.00 1.13 16.93
C ALA A 128 7.05 1.46 15.85
N ARG A 129 6.88 0.94 14.63
CA ARG A 129 7.76 1.25 13.52
C ARG A 129 7.62 2.70 13.06
N LEU A 130 6.39 3.20 12.88
CA LEU A 130 6.13 4.58 12.48
C LEU A 130 6.76 5.57 13.47
N VAL A 131 6.55 5.35 14.77
CA VAL A 131 7.14 6.17 15.83
C VAL A 131 8.67 6.16 15.77
N ARG A 132 9.28 4.98 15.62
CA ARG A 132 10.75 4.85 15.53
C ARG A 132 11.32 5.55 14.29
N GLU A 133 10.61 5.52 13.17
CA GLU A 133 11.01 6.16 11.91
C GLU A 133 10.68 7.66 11.87
N GLY A 134 10.00 8.20 12.89
CA GLY A 134 9.52 9.59 12.90
C GLY A 134 8.51 9.88 11.78
N ALA A 135 7.84 8.84 11.29
CA ALA A 135 6.87 8.96 10.22
C ALA A 135 5.50 9.42 10.76
N ALA A 136 4.75 10.13 9.93
CA ALA A 136 3.38 10.52 10.27
C ALA A 136 2.49 9.28 10.44
N LEU A 137 1.60 9.33 11.43
CA LEU A 137 0.57 8.31 11.60
C LEU A 137 -0.49 8.45 10.50
N PRO A 138 -1.15 7.35 10.09
CA PRO A 138 -2.30 7.43 9.20
C PRO A 138 -3.46 8.17 9.88
N ASP A 139 -4.27 8.86 9.09
CA ASP A 139 -5.45 9.57 9.61
C ASP A 139 -6.56 8.61 10.01
N VAL A 140 -6.64 7.47 9.31
CA VAL A 140 -7.58 6.37 9.58
C VAL A 140 -6.85 5.05 9.49
N PHE A 141 -7.09 4.21 10.46
CA PHE A 141 -6.61 2.84 10.49
C PHE A 141 -7.81 1.91 10.65
N ASP A 142 -8.04 1.03 9.70
CA ASP A 142 -9.17 0.09 9.70
C ASP A 142 -8.67 -1.35 9.68
N ALA A 143 -9.30 -2.19 10.49
CA ALA A 143 -9.05 -3.62 10.53
C ALA A 143 -10.31 -4.34 10.07
N TRP A 144 -10.28 -4.90 8.87
CA TRP A 144 -11.42 -5.62 8.31
C TRP A 144 -11.63 -6.93 9.06
N TRP A 145 -12.79 -7.05 9.66
CA TRP A 145 -13.32 -8.29 10.17
C TRP A 145 -14.29 -8.86 9.13
N PHE A 146 -13.93 -9.91 8.45
CA PHE A 146 -14.89 -10.78 7.82
C PHE A 146 -15.27 -11.86 8.83
N ASP A 147 -16.40 -11.65 9.49
CA ASP A 147 -17.12 -12.73 10.14
C ASP A 147 -17.63 -13.62 9.00
N GLY A 148 -16.90 -14.72 8.77
CA GLY A 148 -17.24 -15.70 7.73
C GLY A 148 -18.48 -16.49 8.14
N GLN A 149 -19.65 -15.94 7.92
CA GLN A 149 -20.91 -16.67 7.84
C GLN A 149 -21.37 -16.79 6.40
#